data_5d59c16544b908a03a8b2b54e7075840
#
_entry.id   5d59c16544b908a03a8b2b54e7075840
#
_cell.length_a   1.000
_cell.length_b   1.000
_cell.length_c   1.000
_cell.angle_alpha   90.00
_cell.angle_beta   90.00
_cell.angle_gamma   90.00
#
_symmetry.space_group_name_H-M   'P 1'
#
loop_
_entity.id
_entity.type
_entity.pdbx_description
1 polymer ?
#
loop_
_entity_poly.entity_id
_entity_poly.type
_entity_poly.pdbx_seq_one_letter_code
_entity_poly.pdbx_strand_id
1 'polypeptide(L)'
;MLFKESLISAISSIRSNSIRSFLTSLAIIIGTAAVIAVIGIGSSAEKALEASIDDLGGRTLYVAPGQNRRGAVTKGIIPLDIKDAEALANFKGLEWEISPTITRNRQVKFGNANINQRIGAYLPIHFGVRGYELESGRLFDENDNLGRKRFVVVGSKIPSELKTRAGSLLNKEILIAGTSYKVIGILKEEGSTGWQNPDEELYIPLLTGAQRVFGTPNVDSINVGISNDMNVDEVMMSIEQILRAKHDIGPGQDNDFRISDYSQFSDLRRQATGIFTLLIAAIAGISLVVGGIGVMNIMLVSVTERTREIGLRKALGATHRAIMLQFVVEAILLCVIGGMIGLVFGTSILWITATLFDWPFALPFAAMIGSITFSALVGLFFGIWPARKAAKLDPATSLRYE
;
A
#
# COMPACT_ATOMS: atom_id res chain seq x y z
N MET A 1 32.98 -34.65 8.34
CA MET A 1 32.83 -35.68 7.30
C MET A 1 31.37 -36.11 7.13
N LEU A 2 30.66 -36.58 8.16
CA LEU A 2 29.30 -37.09 8.08
C LEU A 2 28.27 -36.14 7.42
N PHE A 3 28.33 -34.82 7.69
CA PHE A 3 27.36 -33.84 7.16
C PHE A 3 27.51 -33.67 5.63
N LYS A 4 28.73 -33.63 5.10
CA LYS A 4 28.98 -33.48 3.66
C LYS A 4 28.50 -34.72 2.87
N GLU A 5 28.71 -35.92 3.42
CA GLU A 5 28.25 -37.18 2.84
C GLU A 5 26.71 -37.30 2.90
N SER A 6 26.09 -36.85 3.98
CA SER A 6 24.64 -36.79 4.11
C SER A 6 24.02 -35.83 3.10
N LEU A 7 24.66 -34.68 2.84
CA LEU A 7 24.20 -33.70 1.84
C LEU A 7 24.26 -34.26 0.41
N ILE A 8 25.37 -34.93 0.04
CA ILE A 8 25.57 -35.54 -1.29
C ILE A 8 24.56 -36.67 -1.49
N SER A 9 24.36 -37.52 -0.48
CA SER A 9 23.38 -38.61 -0.50
C SER A 9 21.94 -38.08 -0.64
N ALA A 10 21.59 -36.97 0.06
CA ALA A 10 20.28 -36.34 -0.03
C ALA A 10 20.01 -35.78 -1.44
N ILE A 11 20.98 -35.10 -2.05
CA ILE A 11 20.85 -34.57 -3.41
C ILE A 11 20.69 -35.69 -4.44
N SER A 12 21.47 -36.77 -4.31
CA SER A 12 21.37 -37.96 -5.17
C SER A 12 19.97 -38.60 -5.05
N SER A 13 19.45 -38.71 -3.84
CA SER A 13 18.14 -39.24 -3.53
C SER A 13 16.98 -38.45 -4.17
N ILE A 14 17.06 -37.13 -4.08
CA ILE A 14 16.09 -36.23 -4.72
C ILE A 14 16.09 -36.38 -6.24
N ARG A 15 17.28 -36.58 -6.81
CA ARG A 15 17.47 -36.70 -8.26
C ARG A 15 16.96 -38.05 -8.82
N SER A 16 17.10 -39.12 -8.05
CA SER A 16 16.63 -40.47 -8.46
C SER A 16 15.09 -40.60 -8.48
N ASN A 17 14.36 -39.82 -7.67
CA ASN A 17 12.91 -39.80 -7.58
C ASN A 17 12.31 -38.40 -7.78
N SER A 18 12.73 -37.71 -8.84
CA SER A 18 12.44 -36.29 -9.08
C SER A 18 10.95 -35.94 -9.11
N ILE A 19 10.09 -36.76 -9.73
CA ILE A 19 8.64 -36.51 -9.81
C ILE A 19 8.00 -36.58 -8.42
N ARG A 20 8.39 -37.57 -7.61
CA ARG A 20 7.86 -37.72 -6.26
C ARG A 20 8.29 -36.57 -5.34
N SER A 21 9.56 -36.21 -5.42
CA SER A 21 10.14 -35.09 -4.68
C SER A 21 9.48 -33.75 -5.06
N PHE A 22 9.21 -33.54 -6.35
CA PHE A 22 8.51 -32.36 -6.83
C PHE A 22 7.07 -32.30 -6.32
N LEU A 23 6.30 -33.38 -6.44
CA LEU A 23 4.90 -33.40 -5.97
C LEU A 23 4.77 -33.16 -4.47
N THR A 24 5.74 -33.61 -3.66
CA THR A 24 5.73 -33.33 -2.22
C THR A 24 6.16 -31.92 -1.87
N SER A 25 7.18 -31.41 -2.56
CA SER A 25 7.61 -30.03 -2.35
C SER A 25 6.59 -29.01 -2.87
N LEU A 26 5.67 -29.43 -3.75
CA LEU A 26 4.67 -28.54 -4.36
C LEU A 26 3.80 -27.81 -3.31
N ALA A 27 3.35 -28.51 -2.26
CA ALA A 27 2.58 -27.87 -1.19
C ALA A 27 3.42 -26.84 -0.40
N ILE A 28 4.72 -27.11 -0.22
CA ILE A 28 5.66 -26.18 0.41
C ILE A 28 5.92 -25.00 -0.51
N ILE A 29 6.13 -25.25 -1.81
CA ILE A 29 6.31 -24.22 -2.83
C ILE A 29 5.12 -23.28 -2.85
N ILE A 30 3.89 -23.81 -2.93
CA ILE A 30 2.66 -23.01 -2.95
C ILE A 30 2.50 -22.21 -1.64
N GLY A 31 2.72 -22.88 -0.49
CA GLY A 31 2.60 -22.20 0.82
C GLY A 31 3.57 -21.06 0.99
N THR A 32 4.84 -21.26 0.67
CA THR A 32 5.87 -20.19 0.76
C THR A 32 5.66 -19.10 -0.28
N ALA A 33 5.30 -19.45 -1.52
CA ALA A 33 5.00 -18.47 -2.56
C ALA A 33 3.81 -17.59 -2.18
N ALA A 34 2.74 -18.17 -1.63
CA ALA A 34 1.55 -17.44 -1.19
C ALA A 34 1.89 -16.45 -0.06
N VAL A 35 2.66 -16.87 0.97
CA VAL A 35 3.07 -15.97 2.07
C VAL A 35 3.87 -14.78 1.53
N ILE A 36 4.87 -15.03 0.69
CA ILE A 36 5.74 -13.99 0.15
C ILE A 36 4.97 -13.03 -0.76
N ALA A 37 4.13 -13.57 -1.65
CA ALA A 37 3.32 -12.76 -2.56
C ALA A 37 2.37 -11.85 -1.78
N VAL A 38 1.63 -12.37 -0.81
CA VAL A 38 0.62 -11.60 -0.08
C VAL A 38 1.23 -10.55 0.82
N ILE A 39 2.27 -10.90 1.60
CA ILE A 39 2.95 -9.92 2.45
C ILE A 39 3.66 -8.87 1.58
N GLY A 40 4.25 -9.28 0.46
CA GLY A 40 4.89 -8.37 -0.49
C GLY A 40 3.92 -7.42 -1.18
N ILE A 41 2.78 -7.93 -1.65
CA ILE A 41 1.71 -7.11 -2.25
C ILE A 41 1.16 -6.12 -1.20
N GLY A 42 0.91 -6.59 0.03
CA GLY A 42 0.46 -5.74 1.13
C GLY A 42 1.44 -4.60 1.43
N SER A 43 2.73 -4.89 1.54
CA SER A 43 3.77 -3.89 1.78
C SER A 43 4.00 -2.94 0.61
N SER A 44 3.85 -3.40 -0.62
CA SER A 44 3.92 -2.55 -1.82
C SER A 44 2.72 -1.60 -1.91
N ALA A 45 1.51 -2.11 -1.63
CA ALA A 45 0.30 -1.28 -1.56
C ALA A 45 0.37 -0.24 -0.43
N GLU A 46 0.93 -0.60 0.73
CA GLU A 46 1.15 0.34 1.84
C GLU A 46 2.10 1.46 1.44
N LYS A 47 3.24 1.13 0.81
CA LYS A 47 4.19 2.14 0.31
C LYS A 47 3.61 3.02 -0.79
N ALA A 48 2.81 2.46 -1.70
CA ALA A 48 2.12 3.24 -2.71
C ALA A 48 1.14 4.25 -2.09
N LEU A 49 0.46 3.83 -1.01
CA LEU A 49 -0.42 4.71 -0.26
C LEU A 49 0.35 5.78 0.53
N GLU A 50 1.46 5.41 1.19
CA GLU A 50 2.33 6.36 1.89
C GLU A 50 2.87 7.42 0.92
N ALA A 51 3.38 7.01 -0.24
CA ALA A 51 3.80 7.95 -1.28
C ALA A 51 2.65 8.86 -1.70
N SER A 52 1.44 8.33 -1.90
CA SER A 52 0.25 9.14 -2.24
C SER A 52 -0.17 10.11 -1.12
N ILE A 53 0.09 9.79 0.14
CA ILE A 53 -0.18 10.68 1.28
C ILE A 53 0.93 11.73 1.41
N ASP A 54 2.17 11.37 1.19
CA ASP A 54 3.31 12.31 1.17
C ASP A 54 3.18 13.31 0.01
N ASP A 55 2.73 12.87 -1.16
CA ASP A 55 2.37 13.70 -2.31
C ASP A 55 1.19 14.65 -2.00
N LEU A 56 0.35 14.31 -1.04
CA LEU A 56 -0.72 15.19 -0.53
C LEU A 56 -0.20 16.28 0.44
N GLY A 57 1.12 16.42 0.62
CA GLY A 57 1.73 17.49 1.42
C GLY A 57 1.89 17.12 2.91
N GLY A 58 2.12 15.86 3.22
CA GLY A 58 2.38 15.42 4.59
C GLY A 58 1.11 15.31 5.45
N ARG A 59 1.25 15.49 6.76
CA ARG A 59 0.12 15.42 7.71
C ARG A 59 -0.87 16.57 7.47
N THR A 60 -2.03 16.26 6.89
CA THR A 60 -3.08 17.26 6.62
C THR A 60 -4.37 16.90 7.36
N LEU A 61 -4.89 17.83 8.14
CA LEU A 61 -6.21 17.75 8.72
C LEU A 61 -7.25 18.35 7.75
N TYR A 62 -8.38 17.72 7.67
CA TYR A 62 -9.47 18.10 6.78
C TYR A 62 -10.65 18.61 7.60
N VAL A 63 -10.95 19.88 7.47
CA VAL A 63 -12.12 20.51 8.11
C VAL A 63 -13.21 20.70 7.06
N ALA A 64 -14.39 20.11 7.31
CA ALA A 64 -15.53 20.18 6.41
C ALA A 64 -16.79 20.56 7.15
N PRO A 65 -17.80 21.16 6.47
CA PRO A 65 -19.09 21.43 7.07
C PRO A 65 -19.81 20.13 7.42
N GLY A 66 -20.57 20.12 8.51
CA GLY A 66 -21.39 18.98 8.93
C GLY A 66 -21.13 18.52 10.36
N GLN A 67 -22.04 17.72 10.90
CA GLN A 67 -21.98 17.21 12.27
C GLN A 67 -21.37 15.81 12.33
N ASN A 68 -20.65 15.53 13.42
CA ASN A 68 -20.00 14.22 13.66
C ASN A 68 -20.98 13.11 14.08
N ARG A 69 -22.32 13.34 14.05
CA ARG A 69 -23.32 12.37 14.52
C ARG A 69 -23.88 11.47 13.41
N ARG A 70 -23.76 10.16 13.62
CA ARG A 70 -24.52 9.14 12.91
C ARG A 70 -25.99 9.21 13.37
N GLY A 71 -26.91 9.68 12.52
CA GLY A 71 -28.35 9.43 12.66
C GLY A 71 -29.23 10.55 13.25
N ALA A 72 -28.78 11.79 13.39
CA ALA A 72 -29.61 12.90 13.75
C ALA A 72 -30.11 13.67 12.51
N VAL A 73 -31.39 14.08 12.53
CA VAL A 73 -32.01 15.00 11.54
C VAL A 73 -31.22 16.32 11.62
N THR A 74 -30.47 16.64 10.60
CA THR A 74 -29.64 17.85 10.52
C THR A 74 -30.50 19.08 10.43
N LYS A 75 -30.49 19.92 11.45
CA LYS A 75 -30.70 21.37 11.25
C LYS A 75 -29.68 21.78 10.18
N GLY A 76 -30.10 22.51 9.15
CA GLY A 76 -29.35 22.77 7.93
C GLY A 76 -27.84 22.91 8.17
N ILE A 77 -27.05 22.26 7.31
CA ILE A 77 -25.59 22.31 7.36
C ILE A 77 -25.18 23.78 7.23
N ILE A 78 -24.51 24.31 8.25
CA ILE A 78 -23.93 25.65 8.18
C ILE A 78 -22.64 25.49 7.35
N PRO A 79 -22.53 26.18 6.21
CA PRO A 79 -21.33 26.08 5.39
C PRO A 79 -20.17 26.80 6.06
N LEU A 80 -18.95 26.24 5.92
CA LEU A 80 -17.72 26.95 6.21
C LEU A 80 -17.55 28.07 5.18
N ASP A 81 -16.92 29.17 5.54
CA ASP A 81 -16.63 30.28 4.64
C ASP A 81 -15.11 30.63 4.60
N ILE A 82 -14.75 31.54 3.70
CA ILE A 82 -13.34 32.00 3.57
C ILE A 82 -12.85 32.67 4.86
N LYS A 83 -13.75 33.30 5.62
CA LYS A 83 -13.38 33.96 6.89
C LYS A 83 -13.05 32.97 7.99
N ASP A 84 -13.57 31.74 7.92
CA ASP A 84 -13.20 30.67 8.85
C ASP A 84 -11.74 30.24 8.59
N ALA A 85 -11.37 30.12 7.32
CA ALA A 85 -9.98 29.87 6.96
C ALA A 85 -9.04 31.01 7.36
N GLU A 86 -9.49 32.27 7.21
CA GLU A 86 -8.74 33.45 7.66
C GLU A 86 -8.58 33.46 9.20
N ALA A 87 -9.61 33.05 9.95
CA ALA A 87 -9.54 32.96 11.41
C ALA A 87 -8.51 31.91 11.85
N LEU A 88 -8.47 30.77 11.18
CA LEU A 88 -7.44 29.74 11.40
C LEU A 88 -6.04 30.26 11.04
N ALA A 89 -5.88 30.89 9.86
CA ALA A 89 -4.60 31.42 9.40
C ALA A 89 -4.02 32.52 10.32
N ASN A 90 -4.87 33.32 10.95
CA ASN A 90 -4.47 34.42 11.84
C ASN A 90 -4.13 33.94 13.27
N PHE A 91 -4.28 32.67 13.59
CA PHE A 91 -3.96 32.16 14.92
C PHE A 91 -2.44 32.05 15.11
N LYS A 92 -1.91 32.80 16.08
CA LYS A 92 -0.47 32.98 16.30
C LYS A 92 0.19 31.85 17.14
N GLY A 93 -0.55 30.81 17.49
CA GLY A 93 -0.06 29.76 18.40
C GLY A 93 0.57 28.55 17.72
N LEU A 94 0.36 28.38 16.42
CA LEU A 94 0.76 27.18 15.67
C LEU A 94 1.27 27.56 14.27
N GLU A 95 2.31 26.88 13.82
CA GLU A 95 2.82 26.97 12.46
C GLU A 95 2.11 25.93 11.59
N TRP A 96 0.98 26.31 11.03
CA TRP A 96 0.19 25.50 10.11
C TRP A 96 -0.08 26.20 8.79
N GLU A 97 -0.32 25.45 7.76
CA GLU A 97 -0.65 25.93 6.42
C GLU A 97 -2.14 25.77 6.16
N ILE A 98 -2.84 26.87 5.95
CA ILE A 98 -4.31 26.86 5.76
C ILE A 98 -4.62 26.99 4.28
N SER A 99 -5.28 25.97 3.72
CA SER A 99 -5.69 25.92 2.32
C SER A 99 -7.19 25.64 2.18
N PRO A 100 -8.04 26.68 2.16
CA PRO A 100 -9.45 26.55 1.84
C PRO A 100 -9.66 26.16 0.38
N THR A 101 -10.67 25.34 0.12
CA THR A 101 -10.96 24.83 -1.23
C THR A 101 -12.43 24.95 -1.57
N ILE A 102 -12.71 25.38 -2.82
CA ILE A 102 -14.03 25.37 -3.43
C ILE A 102 -13.92 24.61 -4.73
N THR A 103 -14.63 23.51 -4.89
CA THR A 103 -14.56 22.69 -6.10
C THR A 103 -15.93 22.37 -6.65
N ARG A 104 -16.13 22.59 -7.96
CA ARG A 104 -17.36 22.27 -8.68
C ARG A 104 -17.03 21.86 -10.10
N ASN A 105 -17.82 20.98 -10.66
CA ASN A 105 -17.74 20.71 -12.09
C ASN A 105 -18.39 21.86 -12.86
N ARG A 106 -17.71 22.37 -13.86
CA ARG A 106 -18.17 23.43 -14.74
C ARG A 106 -17.79 23.17 -16.18
N GLN A 107 -18.56 23.73 -17.06
CA GLN A 107 -18.29 23.68 -18.49
C GLN A 107 -17.08 24.54 -18.84
N VAL A 108 -16.14 23.94 -19.57
CA VAL A 108 -14.94 24.59 -20.09
C VAL A 108 -14.97 24.50 -21.60
N LYS A 109 -14.72 25.64 -22.29
CA LYS A 109 -14.70 25.72 -23.75
C LYS A 109 -13.40 26.32 -24.24
N PHE A 110 -12.86 25.73 -25.30
CA PHE A 110 -11.72 26.24 -26.05
C PHE A 110 -11.92 25.95 -27.54
N GLY A 111 -12.04 27.00 -28.36
CA GLY A 111 -12.41 26.82 -29.76
C GLY A 111 -13.72 26.05 -29.94
N ASN A 112 -13.67 24.92 -30.64
CA ASN A 112 -14.82 24.03 -30.81
C ASN A 112 -14.94 22.94 -29.76
N ALA A 113 -13.93 22.80 -28.86
CA ALA A 113 -13.97 21.83 -27.80
C ALA A 113 -14.79 22.35 -26.61
N ASN A 114 -15.57 21.43 -26.01
CA ASN A 114 -16.42 21.71 -24.87
C ASN A 114 -16.43 20.49 -23.95
N ILE A 115 -15.92 20.66 -22.75
CA ILE A 115 -15.76 19.60 -21.76
C ILE A 115 -16.41 20.04 -20.45
N ASN A 116 -16.78 19.08 -19.60
CA ASN A 116 -17.25 19.35 -18.25
C ASN A 116 -16.19 18.86 -17.28
N GLN A 117 -15.48 19.79 -16.66
CA GLN A 117 -14.33 19.46 -15.83
C GLN A 117 -14.44 20.06 -14.43
N ARG A 118 -13.67 19.45 -13.53
CA ARG A 118 -13.53 19.93 -12.16
C ARG A 118 -12.72 21.24 -12.17
N ILE A 119 -13.33 22.28 -11.60
CA ILE A 119 -12.69 23.56 -11.34
C ILE A 119 -12.50 23.70 -9.85
N GLY A 120 -11.26 23.88 -9.44
CA GLY A 120 -10.91 24.17 -8.05
C GLY A 120 -10.43 25.60 -7.87
N ALA A 121 -10.94 26.27 -6.84
CA ALA A 121 -10.45 27.57 -6.41
C ALA A 121 -9.58 27.38 -5.16
N TYR A 122 -8.35 27.90 -5.24
CA TYR A 122 -7.29 27.63 -4.27
C TYR A 122 -6.50 28.87 -3.92
N LEU A 123 -5.88 28.87 -2.74
CA LEU A 123 -4.79 29.79 -2.43
C LEU A 123 -3.49 29.35 -3.11
N PRO A 124 -2.54 30.27 -3.38
CA PRO A 124 -1.25 29.92 -4.00
C PRO A 124 -0.46 28.85 -3.25
N ILE A 125 -0.55 28.82 -1.92
CA ILE A 125 0.09 27.83 -1.06
C ILE A 125 -0.32 26.39 -1.38
N HIS A 126 -1.49 26.20 -2.00
CA HIS A 126 -2.02 24.88 -2.37
C HIS A 126 -1.03 24.05 -3.22
N PHE A 127 -0.34 24.68 -4.17
CA PHE A 127 0.60 23.99 -5.04
C PHE A 127 1.84 23.50 -4.27
N GLY A 128 2.33 24.29 -3.31
CA GLY A 128 3.44 23.91 -2.42
C GLY A 128 3.04 22.76 -1.47
N VAL A 129 1.87 22.88 -0.84
CA VAL A 129 1.32 21.84 0.07
C VAL A 129 1.13 20.52 -0.67
N ARG A 130 0.75 20.55 -1.97
CA ARG A 130 0.52 19.38 -2.80
C ARG A 130 1.75 18.89 -3.56
N GLY A 131 2.87 19.63 -3.51
CA GLY A 131 4.08 19.29 -4.25
C GLY A 131 3.94 19.38 -5.77
N TYR A 132 2.91 20.11 -6.30
CA TYR A 132 2.65 20.15 -7.73
C TYR A 132 3.74 20.92 -8.48
N GLU A 133 4.33 20.25 -9.48
CA GLU A 133 5.34 20.82 -10.36
C GLU A 133 4.72 21.36 -11.67
N LEU A 134 5.36 22.37 -12.25
CA LEU A 134 5.00 22.91 -13.55
C LEU A 134 5.71 22.15 -14.67
N GLU A 135 4.96 21.81 -15.73
CA GLU A 135 5.53 21.45 -17.02
C GLU A 135 5.93 22.72 -17.78
N SER A 136 5.06 23.75 -17.74
CA SER A 136 5.31 25.02 -18.45
C SER A 136 4.52 26.19 -17.86
N GLY A 137 5.04 27.41 -18.00
CA GLY A 137 4.38 28.63 -17.56
C GLY A 137 4.74 29.01 -16.10
N ARG A 138 3.76 29.54 -15.37
CA ARG A 138 3.90 29.91 -13.96
C ARG A 138 2.63 29.58 -13.16
N LEU A 139 2.77 29.46 -11.85
CA LEU A 139 1.64 29.41 -10.91
C LEU A 139 1.10 30.84 -10.66
N PHE A 140 -0.13 30.94 -10.17
CA PHE A 140 -0.63 32.22 -9.65
C PHE A 140 -0.07 32.48 -8.26
N ASP A 141 0.15 33.74 -7.96
CA ASP A 141 0.68 34.25 -6.70
C ASP A 141 -0.43 34.92 -5.85
N GLU A 142 -0.06 35.41 -4.66
CA GLU A 142 -1.00 36.09 -3.77
C GLU A 142 -1.52 37.41 -4.38
N ASN A 143 -0.71 38.12 -5.17
CA ASN A 143 -1.16 39.32 -5.88
C ASN A 143 -2.20 38.99 -6.96
N ASP A 144 -2.09 37.83 -7.58
CA ASP A 144 -3.09 37.33 -8.55
C ASP A 144 -4.41 36.97 -7.85
N ASN A 145 -4.33 36.38 -6.66
CA ASN A 145 -5.48 36.03 -5.82
C ASN A 145 -6.17 37.31 -5.29
N LEU A 146 -5.44 38.19 -4.63
CA LEU A 146 -5.97 39.45 -4.08
C LEU A 146 -6.51 40.37 -5.19
N GLY A 147 -5.82 40.42 -6.34
CA GLY A 147 -6.22 41.17 -7.53
C GLY A 147 -7.39 40.53 -8.27
N ARG A 148 -7.86 39.37 -7.84
CA ARG A 148 -8.94 38.60 -8.49
C ARG A 148 -8.75 38.44 -9.98
N LYS A 149 -7.50 38.14 -10.38
CA LYS A 149 -7.14 38.01 -11.79
C LYS A 149 -7.76 36.74 -12.37
N ARG A 150 -8.18 36.79 -13.64
CA ARG A 150 -8.76 35.68 -14.37
C ARG A 150 -7.66 34.82 -14.98
N PHE A 151 -6.89 34.18 -14.09
CA PHE A 151 -5.84 33.24 -14.46
C PHE A 151 -6.27 31.83 -14.11
N VAL A 152 -5.78 30.88 -14.87
CA VAL A 152 -6.00 29.46 -14.65
C VAL A 152 -4.72 28.69 -14.89
N VAL A 153 -4.41 27.77 -14.00
CA VAL A 153 -3.43 26.71 -14.18
C VAL A 153 -4.20 25.42 -14.50
N VAL A 154 -3.75 24.64 -15.47
CA VAL A 154 -4.47 23.45 -15.92
C VAL A 154 -3.63 22.21 -15.65
N GLY A 155 -4.30 21.11 -15.30
CA GLY A 155 -3.69 19.79 -15.18
C GLY A 155 -3.16 19.27 -16.52
N SER A 156 -2.25 18.31 -16.46
CA SER A 156 -1.51 17.79 -17.62
C SER A 156 -2.40 17.20 -18.73
N LYS A 157 -3.57 16.64 -18.40
CA LYS A 157 -4.49 16.03 -19.36
C LYS A 157 -5.48 17.00 -20.00
N ILE A 158 -5.70 18.17 -19.42
CA ILE A 158 -6.65 19.17 -19.92
C ILE A 158 -6.37 19.60 -21.37
N PRO A 159 -5.11 19.87 -21.79
CA PRO A 159 -4.85 20.20 -23.19
C PRO A 159 -5.35 19.14 -24.17
N SER A 160 -5.10 17.85 -23.88
CA SER A 160 -5.54 16.75 -24.74
C SER A 160 -7.06 16.62 -24.80
N GLU A 161 -7.77 16.84 -23.72
CA GLU A 161 -9.23 16.83 -23.66
C GLU A 161 -9.85 18.02 -24.41
N LEU A 162 -9.18 19.15 -24.42
CA LEU A 162 -9.53 20.32 -25.24
C LEU A 162 -9.05 20.16 -26.70
N LYS A 163 -8.59 18.97 -27.11
CA LYS A 163 -8.13 18.62 -28.45
C LYS A 163 -7.00 19.54 -28.94
N THR A 164 -6.10 19.93 -28.05
CA THR A 164 -4.97 20.80 -28.35
C THR A 164 -3.68 20.30 -27.70
N ARG A 165 -2.54 20.89 -28.04
CA ARG A 165 -1.24 20.59 -27.42
C ARG A 165 -0.99 21.52 -26.24
N ALA A 166 -0.27 21.04 -25.20
CA ALA A 166 0.07 21.82 -24.02
C ALA A 166 0.68 23.20 -24.35
N GLY A 167 1.72 23.23 -25.15
CA GLY A 167 2.37 24.48 -25.54
C GLY A 167 1.48 25.45 -26.36
N SER A 168 0.43 24.95 -27.01
CA SER A 168 -0.51 25.80 -27.76
C SER A 168 -1.60 26.38 -26.87
N LEU A 169 -1.85 25.82 -25.70
CA LEU A 169 -2.85 26.31 -24.75
C LEU A 169 -2.29 27.40 -23.83
N LEU A 170 -0.98 27.39 -23.56
CA LEU A 170 -0.34 28.37 -22.71
C LEU A 170 -0.51 29.79 -23.29
N ASN A 171 -0.83 30.74 -22.41
CA ASN A 171 -1.14 32.14 -22.73
C ASN A 171 -2.40 32.37 -23.58
N LYS A 172 -3.20 31.33 -23.86
CA LYS A 172 -4.50 31.44 -24.52
C LYS A 172 -5.62 31.63 -23.50
N GLU A 173 -6.77 32.07 -23.99
CA GLU A 173 -7.96 32.22 -23.21
C GLU A 173 -8.90 31.02 -23.37
N ILE A 174 -9.38 30.49 -22.25
CA ILE A 174 -10.42 29.48 -22.19
C ILE A 174 -11.64 30.04 -21.49
N LEU A 175 -12.82 29.57 -21.85
CA LEU A 175 -14.06 29.96 -21.19
C LEU A 175 -14.40 28.95 -20.09
N ILE A 176 -14.51 29.43 -18.86
CA ILE A 176 -14.98 28.66 -17.71
C ILE A 176 -16.32 29.23 -17.27
N ALA A 177 -17.38 28.44 -17.31
CA ALA A 177 -18.75 28.89 -17.01
C ALA A 177 -19.12 30.20 -17.74
N GLY A 178 -18.68 30.37 -18.98
CA GLY A 178 -18.97 31.54 -19.83
C GLY A 178 -18.05 32.75 -19.61
N THR A 179 -17.11 32.69 -18.64
CA THR A 179 -16.14 33.75 -18.35
C THR A 179 -14.77 33.38 -18.90
N SER A 180 -14.07 34.34 -19.55
CA SER A 180 -12.73 34.13 -20.11
C SER A 180 -11.65 34.12 -19.02
N TYR A 181 -10.76 33.11 -19.08
CA TYR A 181 -9.60 32.93 -18.20
C TYR A 181 -8.35 32.69 -19.03
N LYS A 182 -7.27 33.38 -18.71
CA LYS A 182 -5.97 33.18 -19.35
C LYS A 182 -5.25 32.00 -18.71
N VAL A 183 -4.85 31.01 -19.53
CA VAL A 183 -4.01 29.89 -19.10
C VAL A 183 -2.59 30.40 -18.88
N ILE A 184 -2.09 30.37 -17.62
CA ILE A 184 -0.78 30.86 -17.23
C ILE A 184 0.22 29.75 -16.93
N GLY A 185 -0.26 28.53 -16.67
CA GLY A 185 0.59 27.39 -16.37
C GLY A 185 -0.09 26.07 -16.68
N ILE A 186 0.72 25.07 -16.92
CA ILE A 186 0.32 23.68 -17.12
C ILE A 186 1.13 22.83 -16.13
N LEU A 187 0.44 22.01 -15.34
CA LEU A 187 1.09 21.12 -14.37
C LEU A 187 1.72 19.94 -15.09
N LYS A 188 2.78 19.40 -14.51
CA LYS A 188 3.35 18.13 -14.88
C LYS A 188 2.36 16.99 -14.56
N GLU A 189 2.49 15.85 -15.21
CA GLU A 189 1.65 14.69 -14.92
C GLU A 189 1.99 14.13 -13.55
N GLU A 190 1.00 14.14 -12.65
CA GLU A 190 1.11 13.66 -11.26
C GLU A 190 0.47 12.26 -11.09
N GLY A 191 -0.42 11.90 -12.01
CA GLY A 191 -1.17 10.66 -11.92
C GLY A 191 -2.43 10.77 -11.04
N SER A 192 -3.25 9.72 -11.07
CA SER A 192 -4.49 9.66 -10.29
C SER A 192 -4.23 9.07 -8.91
N THR A 193 -4.51 9.81 -7.86
CA THR A 193 -4.46 9.35 -6.46
C THR A 193 -5.86 8.92 -5.98
N GLY A 194 -6.45 7.93 -6.64
CA GLY A 194 -7.69 7.28 -6.27
C GLY A 194 -8.95 8.14 -6.37
N TRP A 195 -9.16 9.13 -5.50
CA TRP A 195 -10.39 9.93 -5.45
C TRP A 195 -10.29 11.28 -6.16
N GLN A 196 -9.11 11.74 -6.45
CA GLN A 196 -8.84 12.99 -7.14
C GLN A 196 -7.83 12.74 -8.26
N ASN A 197 -8.08 13.35 -9.41
CA ASN A 197 -7.16 13.33 -10.54
C ASN A 197 -6.69 14.77 -10.80
N PRO A 198 -5.53 15.17 -10.28
CA PRO A 198 -4.99 16.51 -10.47
C PRO A 198 -4.73 16.83 -11.94
N ASP A 199 -4.49 15.80 -12.76
CA ASP A 199 -4.25 15.95 -14.20
C ASP A 199 -5.48 16.42 -14.99
N GLU A 200 -6.70 16.18 -14.45
CA GLU A 200 -7.99 16.53 -15.04
C GLU A 200 -8.65 17.73 -14.38
N GLU A 201 -7.92 18.49 -13.57
CA GLU A 201 -8.46 19.63 -12.82
C GLU A 201 -7.95 20.96 -13.36
N LEU A 202 -8.77 22.03 -13.22
CA LEU A 202 -8.39 23.40 -13.51
C LEU A 202 -8.33 24.17 -12.19
N TYR A 203 -7.25 24.90 -11.98
CA TYR A 203 -6.91 25.61 -10.75
C TYR A 203 -7.03 27.11 -10.99
N ILE A 204 -7.88 27.79 -10.22
CA ILE A 204 -8.07 29.23 -10.30
C ILE A 204 -7.82 29.87 -8.93
N PRO A 205 -7.45 31.15 -8.83
CA PRO A 205 -7.29 31.84 -7.56
C PRO A 205 -8.58 31.83 -6.75
N LEU A 206 -8.49 31.59 -5.42
CA LEU A 206 -9.62 31.39 -4.52
C LEU A 206 -10.67 32.51 -4.61
N LEU A 207 -10.23 33.76 -4.48
CA LEU A 207 -11.15 34.91 -4.50
C LEU A 207 -11.79 35.11 -5.87
N THR A 208 -11.09 34.76 -6.95
CA THR A 208 -11.64 34.78 -8.32
C THR A 208 -12.70 33.70 -8.47
N GLY A 209 -12.45 32.49 -8.00
CA GLY A 209 -13.39 31.38 -8.04
C GLY A 209 -14.63 31.65 -7.23
N ALA A 210 -14.47 32.06 -5.98
CA ALA A 210 -15.56 32.37 -5.07
C ALA A 210 -16.53 33.42 -5.68
N GLN A 211 -15.98 34.48 -6.26
CA GLN A 211 -16.81 35.61 -6.73
C GLN A 211 -17.37 35.40 -8.15
N ARG A 212 -16.56 34.82 -9.07
CA ARG A 212 -16.90 34.83 -10.50
C ARG A 212 -17.38 33.49 -11.07
N VAL A 213 -16.95 32.36 -10.48
CA VAL A 213 -17.29 31.03 -10.98
C VAL A 213 -18.37 30.37 -10.13
N PHE A 214 -18.25 30.52 -8.81
CA PHE A 214 -19.13 29.82 -7.87
C PHE A 214 -20.20 30.73 -7.27
N GLY A 215 -19.97 32.04 -7.18
CA GLY A 215 -20.93 33.04 -6.66
C GLY A 215 -21.18 32.87 -5.15
N THR A 216 -20.26 32.26 -4.42
CA THR A 216 -20.40 32.01 -2.97
C THR A 216 -19.02 32.10 -2.28
N PRO A 217 -18.94 32.69 -1.08
CA PRO A 217 -17.76 32.64 -0.24
C PRO A 217 -17.59 31.30 0.50
N ASN A 218 -18.57 30.42 0.39
CA ASN A 218 -18.57 29.15 1.11
C ASN A 218 -17.52 28.20 0.55
N VAL A 219 -16.74 27.60 1.44
CA VAL A 219 -15.73 26.61 1.10
C VAL A 219 -16.25 25.20 1.35
N ASP A 220 -15.82 24.27 0.52
CA ASP A 220 -16.19 22.86 0.69
C ASP A 220 -15.38 22.21 1.80
N SER A 221 -14.16 22.69 1.98
CA SER A 221 -13.25 22.24 3.02
C SER A 221 -12.13 23.25 3.26
N ILE A 222 -11.53 23.11 4.44
CA ILE A 222 -10.29 23.79 4.78
C ILE A 222 -9.26 22.69 5.10
N ASN A 223 -8.21 22.61 4.30
CA ASN A 223 -7.09 21.72 4.57
C ASN A 223 -6.09 22.45 5.47
N VAL A 224 -5.69 21.80 6.55
CA VAL A 224 -4.71 22.35 7.51
C VAL A 224 -3.49 21.44 7.48
N GLY A 225 -2.45 21.91 6.80
CA GLY A 225 -1.13 21.25 6.77
C GLY A 225 -0.40 21.50 8.09
N ILE A 226 0.11 20.44 8.70
CA ILE A 226 0.81 20.48 9.97
C ILE A 226 2.19 19.83 9.86
N SER A 227 3.18 20.36 10.57
CA SER A 227 4.51 19.77 10.64
C SER A 227 4.48 18.43 11.39
N ASN A 228 5.43 17.53 11.07
CA ASN A 228 5.49 16.17 11.64
C ASN A 228 5.75 16.13 13.15
N ASP A 229 6.30 17.19 13.72
CA ASP A 229 6.60 17.36 15.14
C ASP A 229 5.39 17.82 15.97
N MET A 230 4.32 18.28 15.32
CA MET A 230 3.12 18.74 16.01
C MET A 230 2.23 17.56 16.48
N ASN A 231 1.62 17.75 17.65
CA ASN A 231 0.63 16.84 18.18
C ASN A 231 -0.72 17.06 17.49
N VAL A 232 -1.20 16.07 16.75
CA VAL A 232 -2.47 16.14 16.00
C VAL A 232 -3.66 16.49 16.89
N ASP A 233 -3.74 15.90 18.09
CA ASP A 233 -4.85 16.13 19.00
C ASP A 233 -4.87 17.58 19.52
N GLU A 234 -3.71 18.17 19.78
CA GLU A 234 -3.60 19.57 20.18
C GLU A 234 -4.01 20.52 19.06
N VAL A 235 -3.61 20.20 17.83
CA VAL A 235 -4.00 20.96 16.64
C VAL A 235 -5.51 20.86 16.42
N MET A 236 -6.09 19.65 16.51
CA MET A 236 -7.53 19.44 16.36
C MET A 236 -8.33 20.21 17.42
N MET A 237 -7.88 20.19 18.69
CA MET A 237 -8.51 20.99 19.77
C MET A 237 -8.42 22.49 19.49
N SER A 238 -7.29 22.96 18.97
CA SER A 238 -7.11 24.37 18.63
C SER A 238 -8.03 24.81 17.49
N ILE A 239 -8.13 24.00 16.42
CA ILE A 239 -9.08 24.24 15.32
C ILE A 239 -10.51 24.27 15.84
N GLU A 240 -10.87 23.30 16.68
CA GLU A 240 -12.20 23.23 17.27
C GLU A 240 -12.50 24.48 18.10
N GLN A 241 -11.60 24.90 18.94
CA GLN A 241 -11.79 26.08 19.79
C GLN A 241 -11.96 27.36 18.96
N ILE A 242 -11.16 27.55 17.91
CA ILE A 242 -11.22 28.72 17.04
C ILE A 242 -12.56 28.77 16.28
N LEU A 243 -12.94 27.66 15.67
CA LEU A 243 -14.19 27.62 14.90
C LEU A 243 -15.44 27.69 15.77
N ARG A 244 -15.44 27.04 16.95
CA ARG A 244 -16.53 27.19 17.93
C ARG A 244 -16.72 28.64 18.36
N ALA A 245 -15.62 29.35 18.64
CA ALA A 245 -15.68 30.77 18.99
C ALA A 245 -16.16 31.63 17.80
N LYS A 246 -15.78 31.30 16.58
CA LYS A 246 -16.17 32.01 15.36
C LYS A 246 -17.64 31.78 14.98
N HIS A 247 -18.19 30.58 15.25
CA HIS A 247 -19.56 30.18 14.95
C HIS A 247 -20.53 30.38 16.14
N ASP A 248 -20.07 31.03 17.22
CA ASP A 248 -20.85 31.24 18.44
C ASP A 248 -21.47 29.96 19.04
N ILE A 249 -20.70 28.83 18.94
CA ILE A 249 -21.15 27.55 19.47
C ILE A 249 -20.88 27.48 20.98
N GLY A 250 -21.95 27.47 21.76
CA GLY A 250 -21.88 27.44 23.22
C GLY A 250 -21.42 26.09 23.80
N PRO A 251 -21.08 26.08 25.10
CA PRO A 251 -20.76 24.83 25.80
C PRO A 251 -21.90 23.82 25.72
N GLY A 252 -21.58 22.57 25.41
CA GLY A 252 -22.55 21.48 25.29
C GLY A 252 -23.33 21.41 23.98
N GLN A 253 -23.11 22.33 23.06
CA GLN A 253 -23.64 22.26 21.70
C GLN A 253 -22.71 21.46 20.79
N ASP A 254 -23.31 20.74 19.85
CA ASP A 254 -22.54 19.98 18.83
C ASP A 254 -21.89 20.93 17.82
N ASN A 255 -20.73 20.54 17.28
CA ASN A 255 -20.07 21.29 16.22
C ASN A 255 -20.89 21.21 14.92
N ASP A 256 -20.93 22.30 14.16
CA ASP A 256 -21.50 22.38 12.81
C ASP A 256 -20.47 22.08 11.72
N PHE A 257 -19.26 21.73 12.12
CA PHE A 257 -18.14 21.27 11.30
C PHE A 257 -17.61 19.94 11.84
N ARG A 258 -16.86 19.25 11.01
CA ARG A 258 -16.11 18.05 11.39
C ARG A 258 -14.63 18.25 11.06
N ILE A 259 -13.77 17.79 11.93
CA ILE A 259 -12.34 17.70 11.71
C ILE A 259 -12.00 16.23 11.48
N SER A 260 -11.34 15.90 10.40
CA SER A 260 -10.95 14.54 10.07
C SER A 260 -9.44 14.49 9.82
N ASP A 261 -8.81 13.54 10.43
CA ASP A 261 -7.42 13.21 10.16
C ASP A 261 -7.37 12.06 9.15
N TYR A 262 -6.72 12.28 8.00
CA TYR A 262 -6.52 11.23 7.02
C TYR A 262 -5.61 10.10 7.53
N SER A 263 -4.76 10.36 8.54
CA SER A 263 -3.92 9.34 9.15
C SER A 263 -4.77 8.26 9.84
N GLN A 264 -5.90 8.62 10.47
CA GLN A 264 -6.81 7.65 11.07
C GLN A 264 -7.42 6.67 10.05
N PHE A 265 -7.62 7.12 8.82
CA PHE A 265 -8.10 6.25 7.74
C PHE A 265 -7.01 5.27 7.30
N SER A 266 -5.76 5.71 7.28
CA SER A 266 -4.63 4.81 7.00
C SER A 266 -4.42 3.79 8.11
N ASP A 267 -4.64 4.14 9.38
CA ASP A 267 -4.56 3.21 10.52
C ASP A 267 -5.66 2.13 10.46
N LEU A 268 -6.89 2.50 10.13
CA LEU A 268 -7.96 1.53 9.91
C LEU A 268 -7.65 0.56 8.77
N ARG A 269 -7.07 1.06 7.68
CA ARG A 269 -6.61 0.23 6.56
C ARG A 269 -5.46 -0.69 6.96
N ARG A 270 -4.47 -0.19 7.72
CA ARG A 270 -3.37 -1.01 8.27
C ARG A 270 -3.92 -2.15 9.12
N GLN A 271 -4.87 -1.87 10.00
CA GLN A 271 -5.53 -2.90 10.81
C GLN A 271 -6.25 -3.94 9.93
N ALA A 272 -7.01 -3.51 8.94
CA ALA A 272 -7.70 -4.41 8.01
C ALA A 272 -6.69 -5.25 7.21
N THR A 273 -5.64 -4.63 6.65
CA THR A 273 -4.56 -5.35 5.94
C THR A 273 -3.86 -6.34 6.86
N GLY A 274 -3.60 -5.98 8.13
CA GLY A 274 -3.03 -6.86 9.15
C GLY A 274 -3.88 -8.11 9.39
N ILE A 275 -5.20 -7.96 9.49
CA ILE A 275 -6.15 -9.07 9.64
C ILE A 275 -6.11 -10.00 8.41
N PHE A 276 -6.16 -9.45 7.20
CA PHE A 276 -6.05 -10.24 5.97
C PHE A 276 -4.72 -10.98 5.88
N THR A 277 -3.61 -10.32 6.21
CA THR A 277 -2.27 -10.92 6.24
C THR A 277 -2.22 -12.09 7.23
N LEU A 278 -2.81 -11.93 8.43
CA LEU A 278 -2.89 -13.00 9.43
C LEU A 278 -3.71 -14.19 8.92
N LEU A 279 -4.87 -13.96 8.31
CA LEU A 279 -5.72 -15.02 7.75
C LEU A 279 -4.99 -15.81 6.66
N ILE A 280 -4.31 -15.12 5.76
CA ILE A 280 -3.58 -15.78 4.67
C ILE A 280 -2.34 -16.51 5.21
N ALA A 281 -1.64 -15.94 6.19
CA ALA A 281 -0.54 -16.61 6.88
C ALA A 281 -1.03 -17.91 7.58
N ALA A 282 -2.22 -17.90 8.16
CA ALA A 282 -2.82 -19.09 8.76
C ALA A 282 -3.13 -20.16 7.68
N ILE A 283 -3.74 -19.79 6.56
CA ILE A 283 -4.02 -20.70 5.43
C ILE A 283 -2.72 -21.29 4.88
N ALA A 284 -1.70 -20.45 4.67
CA ALA A 284 -0.40 -20.89 4.22
C ALA A 284 0.30 -21.80 5.24
N GLY A 285 0.13 -21.53 6.54
CA GLY A 285 0.59 -22.39 7.63
C GLY A 285 -0.04 -23.79 7.56
N ILE A 286 -1.35 -23.86 7.34
CA ILE A 286 -2.07 -25.13 7.11
C ILE A 286 -1.51 -25.84 5.87
N SER A 287 -1.32 -25.14 4.77
CA SER A 287 -0.75 -25.70 3.54
C SER A 287 0.65 -26.28 3.76
N LEU A 288 1.50 -25.59 4.55
CA LEU A 288 2.83 -26.07 4.91
C LEU A 288 2.78 -27.32 5.80
N VAL A 289 1.83 -27.40 6.73
CA VAL A 289 1.60 -28.60 7.56
C VAL A 289 1.18 -29.78 6.69
N VAL A 290 0.25 -29.59 5.76
CA VAL A 290 -0.17 -30.61 4.79
C VAL A 290 1.01 -31.05 3.94
N GLY A 291 1.83 -30.11 3.46
CA GLY A 291 3.08 -30.40 2.75
C GLY A 291 4.07 -31.22 3.60
N GLY A 292 4.19 -30.88 4.89
CA GLY A 292 5.02 -31.61 5.84
C GLY A 292 4.56 -33.06 6.04
N ILE A 293 3.23 -33.31 6.12
CA ILE A 293 2.67 -34.66 6.14
C ILE A 293 3.01 -35.40 4.84
N GLY A 294 2.96 -34.72 3.70
CA GLY A 294 3.41 -35.26 2.41
C GLY A 294 4.87 -35.68 2.44
N VAL A 295 5.76 -34.83 2.97
CA VAL A 295 7.19 -35.15 3.16
C VAL A 295 7.36 -36.36 4.08
N MET A 296 6.66 -36.40 5.20
CA MET A 296 6.71 -37.54 6.13
C MET A 296 6.32 -38.84 5.43
N ASN A 297 5.24 -38.87 4.67
CA ASN A 297 4.77 -40.06 3.97
C ASN A 297 5.78 -40.57 2.94
N ILE A 298 6.41 -39.63 2.20
CA ILE A 298 7.43 -40.00 1.21
C ILE A 298 8.70 -40.51 1.88
N MET A 299 9.11 -39.86 2.95
CA MET A 299 10.27 -40.32 3.71
C MET A 299 10.06 -41.70 4.27
N LEU A 300 8.82 -42.05 4.68
CA LEU A 300 8.47 -43.42 5.11
C LEU A 300 8.61 -44.44 3.98
N VAL A 301 8.10 -44.11 2.80
CA VAL A 301 8.27 -44.97 1.60
C VAL A 301 9.76 -45.08 1.24
N SER A 302 10.50 -43.99 1.25
CA SER A 302 11.94 -44.02 0.98
C SER A 302 12.73 -44.88 1.97
N VAL A 303 12.35 -44.87 3.26
CA VAL A 303 12.94 -45.75 4.27
C VAL A 303 12.65 -47.24 3.97
N THR A 304 11.42 -47.56 3.56
CA THR A 304 11.06 -48.96 3.19
C THR A 304 11.79 -49.42 1.93
N GLU A 305 11.86 -48.62 0.88
CA GLU A 305 12.61 -48.89 -0.36
C GLU A 305 14.11 -49.11 -0.13
N ARG A 306 14.68 -48.42 0.88
CA ARG A 306 16.11 -48.47 1.23
C ARG A 306 16.44 -49.33 2.45
N THR A 307 15.50 -50.19 2.86
CA THR A 307 15.68 -51.01 4.08
C THR A 307 16.93 -51.84 4.03
N ARG A 308 17.28 -52.47 2.89
CA ARG A 308 18.48 -53.27 2.69
C ARG A 308 19.75 -52.43 2.77
N GLU A 309 19.77 -51.25 2.17
CA GLU A 309 20.90 -50.33 2.21
C GLU A 309 21.19 -49.83 3.64
N ILE A 310 20.13 -49.49 4.39
CA ILE A 310 20.21 -49.08 5.79
C ILE A 310 20.77 -50.26 6.65
N GLY A 311 20.27 -51.47 6.40
CA GLY A 311 20.73 -52.67 7.06
C GLY A 311 22.24 -52.88 6.84
N LEU A 312 22.70 -52.75 5.58
CA LEU A 312 24.14 -52.88 5.22
C LEU A 312 25.00 -51.83 5.94
N ARG A 313 24.58 -50.54 5.92
CA ARG A 313 25.31 -49.49 6.64
C ARG A 313 25.43 -49.76 8.12
N LYS A 314 24.37 -50.28 8.76
CA LYS A 314 24.35 -50.60 10.18
C LYS A 314 25.23 -51.85 10.47
N ALA A 315 25.23 -52.85 9.59
CA ALA A 315 26.10 -54.00 9.70
C ALA A 315 27.58 -53.61 9.61
N LEU A 316 27.91 -52.57 8.82
CA LEU A 316 29.22 -51.99 8.71
C LEU A 316 29.58 -51.01 9.85
N GLY A 317 28.72 -50.87 10.89
CA GLY A 317 29.02 -50.09 12.08
C GLY A 317 28.43 -48.67 12.13
N ALA A 318 27.51 -48.33 11.21
CA ALA A 318 26.85 -47.02 11.29
C ALA A 318 25.97 -46.91 12.58
N THR A 319 26.18 -45.81 13.31
CA THR A 319 25.45 -45.55 14.56
C THR A 319 23.99 -45.15 14.27
N HIS A 320 23.11 -45.36 15.24
CA HIS A 320 21.70 -44.91 15.22
C HIS A 320 21.57 -43.41 14.92
N ARG A 321 22.49 -42.61 15.53
CA ARG A 321 22.51 -41.15 15.33
C ARG A 321 22.90 -40.78 13.89
N ALA A 322 23.82 -41.50 13.29
CA ALA A 322 24.28 -41.23 11.92
C ALA A 322 23.13 -41.46 10.91
N ILE A 323 22.44 -42.59 11.02
CA ILE A 323 21.26 -42.87 10.17
C ILE A 323 20.15 -41.85 10.40
N MET A 324 19.82 -41.54 11.66
CA MET A 324 18.79 -40.55 11.98
C MET A 324 19.14 -39.17 11.39
N LEU A 325 20.37 -38.70 11.59
CA LEU A 325 20.84 -37.40 11.06
C LEU A 325 20.74 -37.33 9.54
N GLN A 326 21.11 -38.40 8.83
CA GLN A 326 21.04 -38.47 7.37
C GLN A 326 19.61 -38.24 6.87
N PHE A 327 18.61 -38.93 7.40
CA PHE A 327 17.20 -38.78 6.96
C PHE A 327 16.59 -37.44 7.40
N VAL A 328 16.97 -36.90 8.56
CA VAL A 328 16.52 -35.57 8.99
C VAL A 328 17.08 -34.49 8.06
N VAL A 329 18.37 -34.57 7.71
CA VAL A 329 18.97 -33.60 6.76
C VAL A 329 18.31 -33.71 5.39
N GLU A 330 17.99 -34.93 4.92
CA GLU A 330 17.27 -35.14 3.65
C GLU A 330 15.89 -34.48 3.66
N ALA A 331 15.13 -34.61 4.74
CA ALA A 331 13.81 -33.98 4.89
C ALA A 331 13.91 -32.45 4.95
N ILE A 332 14.87 -31.90 5.70
CA ILE A 332 15.10 -30.44 5.77
C ILE A 332 15.47 -29.89 4.40
N LEU A 333 16.38 -30.58 3.67
CA LEU A 333 16.80 -30.14 2.33
C LEU A 333 15.65 -30.12 1.34
N LEU A 334 14.77 -31.13 1.34
CA LEU A 334 13.56 -31.15 0.50
C LEU A 334 12.67 -29.93 0.78
N CYS A 335 12.45 -29.64 2.06
CA CYS A 335 11.62 -28.50 2.46
C CYS A 335 12.28 -27.16 2.14
N VAL A 336 13.57 -27.00 2.35
CA VAL A 336 14.31 -25.77 2.04
C VAL A 336 14.38 -25.51 0.53
N ILE A 337 14.62 -26.56 -0.28
CA ILE A 337 14.59 -26.43 -1.75
C ILE A 337 13.18 -26.02 -2.21
N GLY A 338 12.13 -26.66 -1.69
CA GLY A 338 10.75 -26.26 -1.95
C GLY A 338 10.49 -24.81 -1.54
N GLY A 339 10.96 -24.39 -0.36
CA GLY A 339 10.88 -23.03 0.13
C GLY A 339 11.60 -22.01 -0.76
N MET A 340 12.81 -22.34 -1.25
CA MET A 340 13.55 -21.46 -2.16
C MET A 340 12.85 -21.32 -3.53
N ILE A 341 12.31 -22.41 -4.07
CA ILE A 341 11.52 -22.37 -5.29
C ILE A 341 10.27 -21.50 -5.06
N GLY A 342 9.57 -21.71 -3.94
CA GLY A 342 8.42 -20.90 -3.55
C GLY A 342 8.76 -19.42 -3.39
N LEU A 343 9.94 -19.09 -2.86
CA LEU A 343 10.44 -17.73 -2.77
C LEU A 343 10.58 -17.08 -4.17
N VAL A 344 11.17 -17.79 -5.13
CA VAL A 344 11.31 -17.29 -6.50
C VAL A 344 9.94 -17.06 -7.12
N PHE A 345 8.99 -17.98 -6.98
CA PHE A 345 7.63 -17.79 -7.50
C PHE A 345 6.90 -16.65 -6.80
N GLY A 346 6.97 -16.56 -5.46
CA GLY A 346 6.33 -15.49 -4.69
C GLY A 346 6.86 -14.10 -5.04
N THR A 347 8.19 -13.96 -5.19
CA THR A 347 8.80 -12.69 -5.62
C THR A 347 8.49 -12.35 -7.08
N SER A 348 8.36 -13.35 -7.96
CA SER A 348 7.94 -13.14 -9.35
C SER A 348 6.51 -12.63 -9.43
N ILE A 349 5.58 -13.21 -8.66
CA ILE A 349 4.19 -12.74 -8.57
C ILE A 349 4.16 -11.30 -8.06
N LEU A 350 4.91 -10.99 -7.00
CA LEU A 350 5.03 -9.65 -6.45
C LEU A 350 5.54 -8.65 -7.49
N TRP A 351 6.60 -9.01 -8.23
CA TRP A 351 7.15 -8.14 -9.27
C TRP A 351 6.14 -7.86 -10.40
N ILE A 352 5.45 -8.90 -10.88
CA ILE A 352 4.40 -8.76 -11.89
C ILE A 352 3.28 -7.84 -11.39
N THR A 353 2.82 -8.04 -10.15
CA THR A 353 1.75 -7.23 -9.56
C THR A 353 2.18 -5.77 -9.41
N ALA A 354 3.39 -5.52 -8.88
CA ALA A 354 3.94 -4.18 -8.72
C ALA A 354 4.03 -3.43 -10.06
N THR A 355 4.47 -4.12 -11.14
CA THR A 355 4.54 -3.51 -12.49
C THR A 355 3.18 -3.29 -13.14
N LEU A 356 2.17 -4.14 -12.86
CA LEU A 356 0.82 -3.97 -13.42
C LEU A 356 0.05 -2.81 -12.78
N PHE A 357 0.31 -2.51 -11.52
CA PHE A 357 -0.39 -1.48 -10.75
C PHE A 357 0.46 -0.21 -10.54
N ASP A 358 1.64 -0.12 -11.15
CA ASP A 358 2.62 0.96 -10.95
C ASP A 358 2.94 1.22 -9.46
N TRP A 359 2.98 0.14 -8.66
CA TRP A 359 3.29 0.23 -7.24
C TRP A 359 4.79 0.14 -6.99
N PRO A 360 5.32 0.81 -5.95
CA PRO A 360 6.73 0.66 -5.56
C PRO A 360 7.01 -0.78 -5.17
N PHE A 361 8.04 -1.37 -5.78
CA PHE A 361 8.45 -2.74 -5.50
C PHE A 361 9.07 -2.85 -4.10
N ALA A 362 8.38 -3.49 -3.17
CA ALA A 362 8.82 -3.65 -1.79
C ALA A 362 9.08 -5.12 -1.44
N LEU A 363 10.35 -5.49 -1.32
CA LEU A 363 10.73 -6.86 -0.91
C LEU A 363 10.49 -7.07 0.59
N PRO A 364 9.66 -8.05 0.98
CA PRO A 364 9.41 -8.36 2.37
C PRO A 364 10.50 -9.28 2.95
N PHE A 365 11.71 -8.76 3.20
CA PHE A 365 12.86 -9.56 3.65
C PHE A 365 12.58 -10.40 4.90
N ALA A 366 11.84 -9.87 5.87
CA ALA A 366 11.46 -10.60 7.08
C ALA A 366 10.58 -11.82 6.77
N ALA A 367 9.62 -11.68 5.83
CA ALA A 367 8.77 -12.78 5.39
C ALA A 367 9.57 -13.83 4.57
N MET A 368 10.53 -13.38 3.77
CA MET A 368 11.41 -14.27 2.99
C MET A 368 12.25 -15.15 3.91
N ILE A 369 12.93 -14.57 4.89
CA ILE A 369 13.72 -15.32 5.88
C ILE A 369 12.82 -16.20 6.74
N GLY A 370 11.69 -15.65 7.19
CA GLY A 370 10.72 -16.37 8.01
C GLY A 370 10.14 -17.60 7.30
N SER A 371 9.80 -17.49 6.01
CA SER A 371 9.23 -18.61 5.24
C SER A 371 10.24 -19.74 5.01
N ILE A 372 11.51 -19.42 4.72
CA ILE A 372 12.58 -20.42 4.59
C ILE A 372 12.83 -21.11 5.93
N THR A 373 12.92 -20.34 7.02
CA THR A 373 13.13 -20.87 8.37
C THR A 373 11.98 -21.80 8.76
N PHE A 374 10.74 -21.37 8.49
CA PHE A 374 9.56 -22.18 8.77
C PHE A 374 9.54 -23.47 7.94
N SER A 375 9.90 -23.42 6.64
CA SER A 375 10.04 -24.60 5.79
C SER A 375 11.08 -25.57 6.35
N ALA A 376 12.21 -25.09 6.85
CA ALA A 376 13.22 -25.93 7.49
C ALA A 376 12.69 -26.58 8.78
N LEU A 377 11.92 -25.85 9.59
CA LEU A 377 11.28 -26.37 10.81
C LEU A 377 10.24 -27.45 10.48
N VAL A 378 9.45 -27.26 9.42
CA VAL A 378 8.50 -28.28 8.92
C VAL A 378 9.26 -29.54 8.50
N GLY A 379 10.35 -29.41 7.74
CA GLY A 379 11.21 -30.53 7.36
C GLY A 379 11.81 -31.25 8.57
N LEU A 380 12.27 -30.50 9.57
CA LEU A 380 12.76 -31.07 10.81
C LEU A 380 11.67 -31.85 11.55
N PHE A 381 10.52 -31.23 11.79
CA PHE A 381 9.45 -31.82 12.59
C PHE A 381 8.90 -33.10 11.95
N PHE A 382 8.55 -33.04 10.67
CA PHE A 382 7.98 -34.18 9.95
C PHE A 382 9.02 -35.21 9.50
N GLY A 383 10.32 -34.84 9.44
CA GLY A 383 11.43 -35.73 9.13
C GLY A 383 11.88 -36.61 10.31
N ILE A 384 11.68 -36.17 11.55
CA ILE A 384 12.16 -36.89 12.76
C ILE A 384 11.52 -38.29 12.86
N TRP A 385 10.22 -38.43 12.62
CA TRP A 385 9.54 -39.69 12.80
C TRP A 385 9.99 -40.79 11.79
N PRO A 386 10.05 -40.55 10.45
CA PRO A 386 10.66 -41.47 9.50
C PRO A 386 12.12 -41.77 9.81
N ALA A 387 12.93 -40.77 10.17
CA ALA A 387 14.33 -40.91 10.51
C ALA A 387 14.55 -41.83 11.73
N ARG A 388 13.69 -41.71 12.76
CA ARG A 388 13.70 -42.62 13.92
C ARG A 388 13.34 -44.05 13.51
N LYS A 389 12.38 -44.23 12.62
CA LYS A 389 11.98 -45.55 12.10
C LYS A 389 13.14 -46.20 11.36
N ALA A 390 13.82 -45.45 10.45
CA ALA A 390 15.01 -45.92 9.74
C ALA A 390 16.14 -46.30 10.70
N ALA A 391 16.42 -45.51 11.69
CA ALA A 391 17.47 -45.75 12.68
C ALA A 391 17.20 -46.99 13.54
N LYS A 392 15.92 -47.38 13.78
CA LYS A 392 15.54 -48.54 14.58
C LYS A 392 15.54 -49.87 13.82
N LEU A 393 15.73 -49.88 12.49
CA LEU A 393 15.76 -51.12 11.71
C LEU A 393 16.87 -52.06 12.20
N ASP A 394 16.54 -53.34 12.36
CA ASP A 394 17.52 -54.35 12.70
C ASP A 394 18.30 -54.81 11.46
N PRO A 395 19.69 -54.82 11.52
CA PRO A 395 20.50 -55.22 10.39
C PRO A 395 20.20 -56.60 9.85
N ALA A 396 19.96 -57.58 10.74
CA ALA A 396 19.75 -58.97 10.31
C ALA A 396 18.44 -59.15 9.55
N THR A 397 17.35 -58.55 10.04
CA THR A 397 16.06 -58.58 9.38
C THR A 397 16.03 -57.73 8.11
N SER A 398 16.75 -56.60 8.10
CA SER A 398 16.80 -55.68 6.94
C SER A 398 17.55 -56.30 5.73
N LEU A 399 18.55 -57.16 5.96
CA LEU A 399 19.29 -57.83 4.90
C LEU A 399 18.54 -58.98 4.26
N ARG A 400 17.50 -59.50 4.95
CA ARG A 400 16.60 -60.57 4.45
C ARG A 400 15.37 -60.05 3.74
N TYR A 401 15.18 -58.75 3.71
CA TYR A 401 14.06 -58.07 3.05
C TYR A 401 14.25 -58.17 1.51
N GLU A 402 13.35 -58.87 0.82
CA GLU A 402 13.27 -58.95 -0.66
C GLU A 402 12.50 -57.76 -1.23
#